data_d0115b00e1fee364f4249ea4eabcbfd8
#
_entry.id   d0115b00e1fee364f4249ea4eabcbfd8
#
_cell.length_a   1.000
_cell.length_b   1.000
_cell.length_c   1.000
_cell.angle_alpha   90.00
_cell.angle_beta   90.00
_cell.angle_gamma   90.00
#
_symmetry.space_group_name_H-M   'P 1'
#
loop_
_entity.id
_entity.type
_entity.pdbx_description
1 polymer ?
#
loop_
_entity_poly.entity_id
_entity_poly.type
_entity_poly.pdbx_seq_one_letter_code
_entity_poly.pdbx_strand_id
1 'polypeptide(L)'
;SIPVVLFPGSPSQVSKYADALLYLSLISGRNPELLIGQHVVSAPFVKQSGLEIMPTGYIVVDGGAPTTVSYISNASPVPADKNEIAMCTAMAGEMLGMKLIYMDSGSGAKRPITESMIKAVADQIEAPLIVGGGILQPEKAYLNCKAGADVIVVGNAIEKDASLIKEMSDAVHSVPVKI
;
A
#
# COMPACT_ATOMS: atom_id res chain seq x y z
N SER A 1 3.82 8.18 -21.76
CA SER A 1 4.69 7.42 -20.85
C SER A 1 3.87 6.99 -19.62
N ILE A 2 4.21 5.87 -19.04
CA ILE A 2 3.60 5.42 -17.79
C ILE A 2 4.37 6.09 -16.64
N PRO A 3 3.69 6.73 -15.66
CA PRO A 3 4.34 7.34 -14.51
C PRO A 3 5.07 6.29 -13.65
N VAL A 4 6.24 6.65 -13.13
CA VAL A 4 7.04 5.83 -12.21
C VAL A 4 6.94 6.41 -10.82
N VAL A 5 6.32 5.67 -9.91
CA VAL A 5 6.15 6.05 -8.51
C VAL A 5 7.05 5.18 -7.65
N LEU A 6 7.94 5.79 -6.87
CA LEU A 6 8.83 5.07 -5.96
C LEU A 6 8.06 4.57 -4.73
N PHE A 7 8.29 3.31 -4.38
CA PHE A 7 7.89 2.70 -3.11
C PHE A 7 9.14 2.38 -2.30
N PRO A 8 9.68 3.35 -1.54
CA PRO A 8 10.98 3.20 -0.90
C PRO A 8 10.88 2.33 0.36
N GLY A 9 11.79 1.37 0.49
CA GLY A 9 12.01 0.62 1.73
C GLY A 9 13.04 1.27 2.67
N SER A 10 13.67 2.36 2.24
CA SER A 10 14.72 3.07 2.99
C SER A 10 14.79 4.54 2.58
N PRO A 11 15.19 5.45 3.50
CA PRO A 11 15.38 6.87 3.20
C PRO A 11 16.38 7.17 2.09
N SER A 12 17.27 6.23 1.78
CA SER A 12 18.28 6.38 0.72
C SER A 12 17.75 6.03 -0.69
N GLN A 13 16.56 5.45 -0.79
CA GLN A 13 15.99 5.02 -2.07
C GLN A 13 15.19 6.15 -2.74
N VAL A 14 15.87 7.25 -3.03
CA VAL A 14 15.30 8.40 -3.75
C VAL A 14 16.00 8.54 -5.09
N SER A 15 15.26 8.66 -6.18
CA SER A 15 15.79 8.83 -7.52
C SER A 15 15.05 9.94 -8.27
N LYS A 16 15.76 10.96 -8.71
CA LYS A 16 15.23 12.08 -9.51
C LYS A 16 14.67 11.69 -10.89
N TYR A 17 14.84 10.44 -11.29
CA TYR A 17 14.36 9.92 -12.59
C TYR A 17 12.94 9.33 -12.51
N ALA A 18 12.37 9.23 -11.32
CA ALA A 18 10.97 8.88 -11.14
C ALA A 18 10.07 10.14 -11.22
N ASP A 19 8.76 9.94 -11.27
CA ASP A 19 7.77 11.01 -11.31
C ASP A 19 7.30 11.38 -9.89
N ALA A 20 7.13 10.37 -9.02
CA ALA A 20 6.60 10.55 -7.67
C ALA A 20 7.23 9.59 -6.66
N LEU A 21 6.93 9.84 -5.39
CA LEU A 21 7.39 9.03 -4.25
C LEU A 21 6.24 8.85 -3.26
N LEU A 22 5.95 7.61 -2.88
CA LEU A 22 5.10 7.31 -1.72
C LEU A 22 5.87 7.65 -0.44
N TYR A 23 5.45 8.70 0.25
CA TYR A 23 6.07 9.12 1.52
C TYR A 23 5.38 8.42 2.67
N LEU A 24 5.85 7.18 2.93
CA LEU A 24 5.17 6.19 3.76
C LEU A 24 5.31 6.47 5.25
N SER A 25 4.21 6.60 5.96
CA SER A 25 4.16 6.54 7.42
C SER A 25 3.47 5.25 7.86
N LEU A 26 4.14 4.41 8.65
CA LEU A 26 3.57 3.12 9.13
C LEU A 26 2.55 3.39 10.25
N ILE A 27 1.36 3.82 9.87
CA ILE A 27 0.31 4.24 10.82
C ILE A 27 -0.34 3.07 11.58
N SER A 28 -0.19 1.83 11.10
CA SER A 28 -0.61 0.63 11.84
C SER A 28 0.37 0.23 12.95
N GLY A 29 1.60 0.75 12.91
CA GLY A 29 2.62 0.50 13.92
C GLY A 29 2.58 1.51 15.07
N ARG A 30 3.45 1.28 16.06
CA ARG A 30 3.70 2.21 17.19
C ARG A 30 5.19 2.55 17.28
N ASN A 31 5.94 2.28 16.22
CA ASN A 31 7.36 2.60 16.11
C ASN A 31 7.52 4.04 15.60
N PRO A 32 7.99 4.98 16.43
CA PRO A 32 8.13 6.39 16.05
C PRO A 32 9.09 6.62 14.89
N GLU A 33 10.10 5.75 14.72
CA GLU A 33 11.02 5.84 13.58
C GLU A 33 10.30 5.69 12.23
N LEU A 34 9.28 4.85 12.17
CA LEU A 34 8.53 4.60 10.94
C LEU A 34 7.27 5.48 10.83
N LEU A 35 6.88 6.14 11.93
CA LEU A 35 5.81 7.12 11.93
C LEU A 35 6.30 8.49 11.45
N ILE A 36 7.50 8.93 11.87
CA ILE A 36 8.06 10.24 11.55
C ILE A 36 9.59 10.29 11.48
N GLY A 37 10.32 9.46 12.24
CA GLY A 37 11.78 9.57 12.35
C GLY A 37 12.50 9.51 11.02
N GLN A 38 12.19 8.51 10.20
CA GLN A 38 12.79 8.34 8.86
C GLN A 38 12.39 9.49 7.90
N HIS A 39 11.22 10.09 8.10
CA HIS A 39 10.79 11.26 7.31
C HIS A 39 11.67 12.47 7.61
N VAL A 40 12.00 12.70 8.87
CA VAL A 40 12.89 13.82 9.27
C VAL A 40 14.26 13.67 8.61
N VAL A 41 14.83 12.45 8.61
CA VAL A 41 16.13 12.17 8.01
C VAL A 41 16.10 12.35 6.48
N SER A 42 15.05 11.88 5.83
CA SER A 42 14.95 11.91 4.36
C SER A 42 14.46 13.24 3.78
N ALA A 43 13.78 14.07 4.57
CA ALA A 43 13.11 15.28 4.08
C ALA A 43 13.99 16.23 3.22
N PRO A 44 15.26 16.52 3.57
CA PRO A 44 16.10 17.38 2.74
C PRO A 44 16.35 16.79 1.35
N PHE A 45 16.63 15.48 1.27
CA PHE A 45 16.90 14.78 0.00
C PHE A 45 15.65 14.66 -0.85
N VAL A 46 14.52 14.30 -0.21
CA VAL A 46 13.21 14.19 -0.86
C VAL A 46 12.80 15.54 -1.44
N LYS A 47 12.97 16.64 -0.70
CA LYS A 47 12.67 17.99 -1.18
C LYS A 47 13.54 18.41 -2.38
N GLN A 48 14.82 18.03 -2.38
CA GLN A 48 15.76 18.33 -3.47
C GLN A 48 15.53 17.48 -4.72
N SER A 49 14.87 16.32 -4.61
CA SER A 49 14.65 15.42 -5.75
C SER A 49 13.73 15.99 -6.81
N GLY A 50 12.82 16.91 -6.45
CA GLY A 50 11.81 17.47 -7.33
C GLY A 50 10.64 16.52 -7.65
N LEU A 51 10.60 15.33 -7.01
CA LEU A 51 9.52 14.38 -7.16
C LEU A 51 8.19 14.91 -6.61
N GLU A 52 7.08 14.47 -7.17
CA GLU A 52 5.79 14.61 -6.50
C GLU A 52 5.78 13.77 -5.21
N ILE A 53 5.50 14.41 -4.08
CA ILE A 53 5.46 13.75 -2.77
C ILE A 53 4.03 13.35 -2.45
N MET A 54 3.83 12.05 -2.27
CA MET A 54 2.52 11.46 -1.95
C MET A 54 2.50 10.99 -0.49
N PRO A 55 2.02 11.82 0.48
CA PRO A 55 1.89 11.40 1.87
C PRO A 55 0.97 10.19 1.99
N THR A 56 1.49 9.06 2.44
CA THR A 56 0.79 7.76 2.41
C THR A 56 0.72 7.13 3.78
N GLY A 57 -0.49 6.88 4.26
CA GLY A 57 -0.73 6.08 5.47
C GLY A 57 -0.58 4.60 5.16
N TYR A 58 0.54 4.00 5.62
CA TYR A 58 0.86 2.60 5.35
C TYR A 58 0.35 1.70 6.47
N ILE A 59 -0.46 0.71 6.12
CA ILE A 59 -1.11 -0.23 7.04
C ILE A 59 -0.68 -1.64 6.68
N VAL A 60 0.09 -2.29 7.56
CA VAL A 60 0.46 -3.70 7.42
C VAL A 60 -0.61 -4.57 8.03
N VAL A 61 -1.13 -5.51 7.25
CA VAL A 61 -2.13 -6.50 7.65
C VAL A 61 -1.50 -7.88 7.72
N ASP A 62 -1.93 -8.73 8.66
CA ASP A 62 -1.42 -10.09 8.83
C ASP A 62 -1.68 -10.94 7.57
N GLY A 63 -0.64 -11.26 6.84
CA GLY A 63 -0.64 -12.11 5.65
C GLY A 63 -0.46 -13.62 5.95
N GLY A 64 -0.58 -14.04 7.21
CA GLY A 64 -0.48 -15.45 7.62
C GLY A 64 0.95 -15.99 7.80
N ALA A 65 1.96 -15.13 7.69
CA ALA A 65 3.35 -15.41 8.01
C ALA A 65 4.09 -14.10 8.29
N PRO A 66 5.17 -14.11 9.10
CA PRO A 66 6.05 -12.97 9.24
C PRO A 66 6.58 -12.52 7.89
N THR A 67 6.53 -11.22 7.63
CA THR A 67 7.06 -10.60 6.41
C THR A 67 8.28 -9.73 6.74
N THR A 68 9.06 -9.36 5.74
CA THR A 68 10.20 -8.48 5.93
C THR A 68 9.80 -7.17 6.60
N VAL A 69 8.67 -6.58 6.18
CA VAL A 69 8.19 -5.33 6.78
C VAL A 69 7.81 -5.50 8.25
N SER A 70 7.13 -6.59 8.63
CA SER A 70 6.78 -6.81 10.03
C SER A 70 8.01 -7.06 10.91
N TYR A 71 9.02 -7.75 10.39
CA TYR A 71 10.27 -8.02 11.11
C TYR A 71 11.09 -6.73 11.30
N ILE A 72 11.36 -5.98 10.22
CA ILE A 72 12.19 -4.77 10.28
C ILE A 72 11.52 -3.65 11.06
N SER A 73 10.19 -3.51 10.93
CA SER A 73 9.44 -2.48 11.65
C SER A 73 9.28 -2.76 13.14
N ASN A 74 9.49 -4.00 13.56
CA ASN A 74 9.15 -4.47 14.91
C ASN A 74 7.72 -4.09 15.31
N ALA A 75 6.81 -4.09 14.34
CA ALA A 75 5.40 -3.75 14.53
C ALA A 75 4.52 -4.98 14.30
N SER A 76 3.54 -5.17 15.17
CA SER A 76 2.52 -6.20 14.95
C SER A 76 1.60 -5.76 13.82
N PRO A 77 1.39 -6.59 12.78
CA PRO A 77 0.40 -6.31 11.75
C PRO A 77 -1.02 -6.22 12.32
N VAL A 78 -1.91 -5.51 11.64
CA VAL A 78 -3.34 -5.55 11.92
C VAL A 78 -3.85 -6.98 11.69
N PRO A 79 -4.52 -7.63 12.67
CA PRO A 79 -5.04 -8.98 12.48
C PRO A 79 -6.00 -9.07 11.29
N ALA A 80 -5.89 -10.13 10.48
CA ALA A 80 -6.63 -10.28 9.23
C ALA A 80 -8.16 -10.35 9.39
N ASP A 81 -8.65 -10.64 10.61
CA ASP A 81 -10.07 -10.72 10.99
C ASP A 81 -10.61 -9.45 11.67
N LYS A 82 -9.79 -8.41 11.83
CA LYS A 82 -10.14 -7.17 12.53
C LYS A 82 -10.34 -6.01 11.56
N ASN A 83 -11.40 -6.08 10.76
CA ASN A 83 -11.75 -5.04 9.78
C ASN A 83 -11.86 -3.65 10.42
N GLU A 84 -12.44 -3.55 11.60
CA GLU A 84 -12.63 -2.29 12.34
C GLU A 84 -11.29 -1.62 12.73
N ILE A 85 -10.26 -2.41 13.05
CA ILE A 85 -8.94 -1.85 13.38
C ILE A 85 -8.32 -1.22 12.12
N ALA A 86 -8.38 -1.92 10.98
CA ALA A 86 -7.90 -1.39 9.72
C ALA A 86 -8.66 -0.12 9.32
N MET A 87 -9.99 -0.16 9.40
CA MET A 87 -10.89 0.96 9.10
C MET A 87 -10.56 2.20 9.96
N CYS A 88 -10.54 2.06 11.29
CA CYS A 88 -10.24 3.18 12.18
C CYS A 88 -8.82 3.73 11.97
N THR A 89 -7.86 2.85 11.64
CA THR A 89 -6.48 3.28 11.34
C THR A 89 -6.42 4.10 10.05
N ALA A 90 -7.13 3.68 9.00
CA ALA A 90 -7.21 4.41 7.74
C ALA A 90 -7.88 5.78 7.90
N MET A 91 -9.03 5.84 8.59
CA MET A 91 -9.72 7.10 8.92
C MET A 91 -8.80 8.07 9.67
N ALA A 92 -8.06 7.57 10.67
CA ALA A 92 -7.11 8.39 11.41
C ALA A 92 -5.99 8.92 10.50
N GLY A 93 -5.47 8.10 9.59
CA GLY A 93 -4.49 8.52 8.60
C GLY A 93 -5.00 9.64 7.70
N GLU A 94 -6.21 9.52 7.17
CA GLU A 94 -6.86 10.55 6.35
C GLU A 94 -7.08 11.84 7.14
N MET A 95 -7.60 11.76 8.36
CA MET A 95 -7.81 12.93 9.25
C MET A 95 -6.50 13.65 9.60
N LEU A 96 -5.37 12.92 9.62
CA LEU A 96 -4.03 13.49 9.79
C LEU A 96 -3.43 14.07 8.50
N GLY A 97 -4.17 14.02 7.38
CA GLY A 97 -3.78 14.62 6.10
C GLY A 97 -3.02 13.70 5.15
N MET A 98 -3.02 12.38 5.39
CA MET A 98 -2.51 11.43 4.39
C MET A 98 -3.36 11.50 3.13
N LYS A 99 -2.69 11.55 1.97
CA LYS A 99 -3.34 11.69 0.67
C LYS A 99 -3.70 10.35 0.03
N LEU A 100 -3.06 9.29 0.49
CA LEU A 100 -3.27 7.91 0.08
C LEU A 100 -3.28 7.03 1.32
N ILE A 101 -4.06 5.96 1.26
CA ILE A 101 -4.00 4.86 2.24
C ILE A 101 -3.49 3.61 1.51
N TYR A 102 -2.48 2.96 2.05
CA TYR A 102 -1.94 1.73 1.48
C TYR A 102 -2.04 0.59 2.48
N MET A 103 -2.87 -0.39 2.16
CA MET A 103 -3.00 -1.64 2.91
C MET A 103 -2.15 -2.73 2.24
N ASP A 104 -1.25 -3.34 3.00
CA ASP A 104 -0.31 -4.34 2.49
C ASP A 104 -0.24 -5.56 3.41
N SER A 105 -0.45 -6.75 2.88
CA SER A 105 -0.18 -7.99 3.62
C SER A 105 1.30 -8.42 3.57
N GLY A 106 2.14 -7.65 2.89
CA GLY A 106 3.58 -7.84 2.78
C GLY A 106 4.00 -8.74 1.61
N SER A 107 5.26 -8.55 1.19
CA SER A 107 5.85 -9.37 0.13
C SER A 107 5.92 -10.84 0.58
N GLY A 108 5.44 -11.74 -0.28
CA GLY A 108 5.41 -13.18 0.01
C GLY A 108 4.31 -13.62 0.98
N ALA A 109 3.33 -12.77 1.27
CA ALA A 109 2.19 -13.13 2.11
C ALA A 109 1.49 -14.39 1.61
N LYS A 110 1.11 -15.26 2.53
CA LYS A 110 0.36 -16.49 2.25
C LYS A 110 -1.13 -16.23 2.02
N ARG A 111 -1.62 -15.13 2.57
CA ARG A 111 -3.03 -14.71 2.47
C ARG A 111 -3.08 -13.25 2.05
N PRO A 112 -3.75 -12.92 0.94
CA PRO A 112 -4.02 -11.54 0.59
C PRO A 112 -5.04 -10.93 1.55
N ILE A 113 -5.15 -9.61 1.53
CA ILE A 113 -6.19 -8.87 2.28
C ILE A 113 -7.57 -9.30 1.81
N THR A 114 -8.50 -9.47 2.74
CA THR A 114 -9.88 -9.90 2.43
C THR A 114 -10.70 -8.76 1.82
N GLU A 115 -11.62 -9.10 0.93
CA GLU A 115 -12.54 -8.15 0.32
C GLU A 115 -13.41 -7.43 1.37
N SER A 116 -13.75 -8.13 2.45
CA SER A 116 -14.52 -7.54 3.56
C SER A 116 -13.74 -6.44 4.28
N MET A 117 -12.42 -6.61 4.47
CA MET A 117 -11.58 -5.59 5.09
C MET A 117 -11.37 -4.40 4.13
N ILE A 118 -11.11 -4.68 2.84
CA ILE A 118 -10.99 -3.63 1.81
C ILE A 118 -12.26 -2.79 1.78
N LYS A 119 -13.43 -3.44 1.70
CA LYS A 119 -14.72 -2.75 1.69
C LYS A 119 -14.95 -1.91 2.95
N ALA A 120 -14.67 -2.47 4.13
CA ALA A 120 -14.83 -1.75 5.39
C ALA A 120 -14.00 -0.46 5.45
N VAL A 121 -12.79 -0.48 4.88
CA VAL A 121 -11.94 0.72 4.79
C VAL A 121 -12.44 1.66 3.71
N ALA A 122 -12.67 1.17 2.48
CA ALA A 122 -13.08 1.98 1.34
C ALA A 122 -14.42 2.72 1.53
N ASP A 123 -15.33 2.16 2.33
CA ASP A 123 -16.61 2.80 2.65
C ASP A 123 -16.49 3.99 3.62
N GLN A 124 -15.32 4.20 4.25
CA GLN A 124 -15.14 5.19 5.32
C GLN A 124 -14.06 6.25 5.05
N ILE A 125 -13.32 6.13 3.94
CA ILE A 125 -12.31 7.10 3.54
C ILE A 125 -12.62 7.66 2.15
N GLU A 126 -12.22 8.91 1.89
CA GLU A 126 -12.26 9.55 0.58
C GLU A 126 -10.91 9.46 -0.15
N ALA A 127 -9.83 9.30 0.62
CA ALA A 127 -8.47 9.12 0.07
C ALA A 127 -8.38 7.82 -0.75
N PRO A 128 -7.71 7.84 -1.92
CA PRO A 128 -7.52 6.64 -2.72
C PRO A 128 -6.88 5.50 -1.92
N LEU A 129 -7.44 4.30 -2.06
CA LEU A 129 -7.01 3.09 -1.37
C LEU A 129 -6.14 2.21 -2.27
N ILE A 130 -4.88 2.04 -1.88
CA ILE A 130 -3.93 1.12 -2.50
C ILE A 130 -3.98 -0.20 -1.75
N VAL A 131 -4.02 -1.31 -2.46
CA VAL A 131 -4.01 -2.66 -1.87
C VAL A 131 -2.93 -3.52 -2.51
N GLY A 132 -2.09 -4.13 -1.68
CA GLY A 132 -0.99 -5.00 -2.11
C GLY A 132 -0.78 -6.21 -1.21
N GLY A 133 0.16 -7.05 -1.62
CA GLY A 133 0.57 -8.27 -0.92
C GLY A 133 -0.30 -9.49 -1.21
N GLY A 134 0.34 -10.62 -1.52
CA GLY A 134 -0.32 -11.91 -1.70
C GLY A 134 -1.24 -12.04 -2.93
N ILE A 135 -1.24 -11.08 -3.86
CA ILE A 135 -2.07 -11.11 -5.07
C ILE A 135 -1.32 -11.91 -6.13
N LEU A 136 -1.82 -13.11 -6.42
CA LEU A 136 -1.17 -14.06 -7.34
C LEU A 136 -1.98 -14.32 -8.61
N GLN A 137 -3.26 -13.96 -8.63
CA GLN A 137 -4.18 -14.25 -9.73
C GLN A 137 -4.96 -12.99 -10.14
N PRO A 138 -5.27 -12.82 -11.44
CA PRO A 138 -6.05 -11.69 -11.96
C PRO A 138 -7.43 -11.55 -11.29
N GLU A 139 -8.07 -12.69 -10.97
CA GLU A 139 -9.36 -12.70 -10.29
C GLU A 139 -9.30 -12.00 -8.92
N LYS A 140 -8.21 -12.22 -8.14
CA LYS A 140 -8.04 -11.54 -6.85
C LYS A 140 -7.84 -10.03 -7.02
N ALA A 141 -7.11 -9.61 -8.04
CA ALA A 141 -6.96 -8.19 -8.38
C ALA A 141 -8.32 -7.56 -8.70
N TYR A 142 -9.13 -8.22 -9.56
CA TYR A 142 -10.50 -7.81 -9.87
C TYR A 142 -11.38 -7.69 -8.62
N LEU A 143 -11.39 -8.72 -7.75
CA LEU A 143 -12.20 -8.74 -6.53
C LEU A 143 -11.79 -7.61 -5.56
N ASN A 144 -10.51 -7.31 -5.45
CA ASN A 144 -10.02 -6.20 -4.62
C ASN A 144 -10.53 -4.83 -5.13
N CYS A 145 -10.47 -4.59 -6.45
CA CYS A 145 -11.04 -3.37 -7.04
C CYS A 145 -12.56 -3.30 -6.82
N LYS A 146 -13.27 -4.42 -7.02
CA LYS A 146 -14.70 -4.50 -6.77
C LYS A 146 -15.07 -4.23 -5.31
N ALA A 147 -14.20 -4.59 -4.37
CA ALA A 147 -14.36 -4.31 -2.95
C ALA A 147 -14.07 -2.84 -2.58
N GLY A 148 -13.45 -2.06 -3.49
CA GLY A 148 -13.24 -0.64 -3.31
C GLY A 148 -11.78 -0.18 -3.34
N ALA A 149 -10.82 -1.05 -3.69
CA ALA A 149 -9.45 -0.61 -3.93
C ALA A 149 -9.38 0.20 -5.24
N ASP A 150 -8.68 1.34 -5.20
CA ASP A 150 -8.46 2.21 -6.36
C ASP A 150 -7.18 1.82 -7.11
N VAL A 151 -6.18 1.30 -6.40
CA VAL A 151 -4.90 0.88 -6.98
C VAL A 151 -4.52 -0.51 -6.45
N ILE A 152 -4.09 -1.39 -7.35
CA ILE A 152 -3.61 -2.73 -7.01
C ILE A 152 -2.10 -2.82 -7.24
N VAL A 153 -1.38 -3.30 -6.22
CA VAL A 153 0.07 -3.53 -6.30
C VAL A 153 0.35 -5.03 -6.36
N VAL A 154 1.00 -5.45 -7.44
CA VAL A 154 1.40 -6.84 -7.66
C VAL A 154 2.91 -6.88 -7.87
N GLY A 155 3.63 -7.58 -7.01
CA GLY A 155 5.09 -7.77 -7.10
C GLY A 155 5.44 -9.20 -7.51
N ASN A 156 5.59 -10.08 -6.53
CA ASN A 156 6.14 -11.44 -6.69
C ASN A 156 5.53 -12.29 -7.84
N ALA A 157 4.25 -12.11 -8.17
CA ALA A 157 3.64 -12.86 -9.26
C ALA A 157 4.22 -12.42 -10.62
N ILE A 158 4.31 -11.11 -10.85
CA ILE A 158 4.81 -10.51 -12.09
C ILE A 158 6.34 -10.71 -12.21
N GLU A 159 7.09 -10.64 -11.11
CA GLU A 159 8.53 -10.93 -11.09
C GLU A 159 8.84 -12.36 -11.51
N LYS A 160 7.96 -13.32 -11.19
CA LYS A 160 8.10 -14.73 -11.58
C LYS A 160 7.62 -14.98 -13.01
N ASP A 161 6.56 -14.32 -13.40
CA ASP A 161 5.93 -14.47 -14.71
C ASP A 161 5.40 -13.12 -15.24
N ALA A 162 6.21 -12.48 -16.07
CA ALA A 162 5.87 -11.18 -16.65
C ALA A 162 4.65 -11.24 -17.63
N SER A 163 4.25 -12.43 -18.08
CA SER A 163 3.06 -12.58 -18.94
C SER A 163 1.77 -12.21 -18.20
N LEU A 164 1.76 -12.32 -16.87
CA LEU A 164 0.63 -11.94 -16.02
C LEU A 164 0.32 -10.44 -16.02
N ILE A 165 1.25 -9.58 -16.45
CA ILE A 165 1.04 -8.11 -16.45
C ILE A 165 -0.24 -7.76 -17.21
N LYS A 166 -0.40 -8.32 -18.42
CA LYS A 166 -1.58 -8.04 -19.25
C LYS A 166 -2.87 -8.52 -18.59
N GLU A 167 -2.88 -9.75 -18.11
CA GLU A 167 -4.07 -10.35 -17.49
C GLU A 167 -4.48 -9.61 -16.21
N MET A 168 -3.51 -9.22 -15.36
CA MET A 168 -3.73 -8.40 -14.16
C MET A 168 -4.29 -7.03 -14.54
N SER A 169 -3.70 -6.37 -15.54
CA SER A 169 -4.16 -5.06 -16.02
C SER A 169 -5.58 -5.14 -16.58
N ASP A 170 -5.86 -6.12 -17.44
CA ASP A 170 -7.19 -6.33 -18.02
C ASP A 170 -8.24 -6.58 -16.92
N ALA A 171 -7.91 -7.36 -15.91
CA ALA A 171 -8.79 -7.66 -14.78
C ALA A 171 -9.13 -6.39 -13.96
N VAL A 172 -8.12 -5.59 -13.61
CA VAL A 172 -8.30 -4.34 -12.86
C VAL A 172 -9.14 -3.34 -13.65
N HIS A 173 -8.82 -3.12 -14.92
CA HIS A 173 -9.51 -2.14 -15.76
C HIS A 173 -10.90 -2.60 -16.23
N SER A 174 -11.28 -3.86 -16.01
CA SER A 174 -12.64 -4.35 -16.27
C SER A 174 -13.67 -3.91 -15.22
N VAL A 175 -13.21 -3.44 -14.06
CA VAL A 175 -14.09 -2.95 -12.99
C VAL A 175 -14.55 -1.52 -13.36
N PRO A 176 -15.88 -1.24 -13.34
CA PRO A 176 -16.36 0.12 -13.58
C PRO A 176 -15.80 1.11 -12.56
N VAL A 177 -15.28 2.23 -13.06
CA VAL A 177 -14.81 3.32 -12.20
C VAL A 177 -16.00 3.88 -11.40
N LYS A 178 -15.84 4.04 -10.10
CA LYS A 178 -16.81 4.79 -9.29
C LYS A 178 -16.76 6.25 -9.74
N ILE A 179 -17.84 6.74 -10.32
CA ILE A 179 -18.05 8.15 -10.69
C ILE A 179 -18.70 8.87 -9.52
#